data_8e99839ae9d5e60f2bf701b461b64558
#
_entry.id   8e99839ae9d5e60f2bf701b461b64558
#
_cell.length_a   1.000
_cell.length_b   1.000
_cell.length_c   1.000
_cell.angle_alpha   90.00
_cell.angle_beta   90.00
_cell.angle_gamma   90.00
#
_symmetry.space_group_name_H-M   'P 1'
#
loop_
_entity.id
_entity.type
_entity.pdbx_description
1 polymer ?
#
loop_
_entity_poly.entity_id
_entity_poly.type
_entity_poly.pdbx_seq_one_letter_code
_entity_poly.pdbx_strand_id
1 'polypeptide(L)'
;MRIPRGTYRGIEEGTHWHNYTFYSYNKLNSLFRPRLSYELACFIEDHGWEAVAHYPAVPEGNGTTSEPLRDGIPPDIVCSVRIIAAGCGLGEIGFSKVFLTKEFGPRVRLGLIFTDCELEPDPIIHTGDICLHCGACARECPGNAIPSVKDVNKRITVSLGDTSVWYGDVRMGRCTLSHHGMNNECSPFLKKEFPNMAFDVRSSEMTEEEAYIMSYTMAQGTWGRKPDTNKVMGYYDYIMTHTGYFAICGAKGCIRACMDMLEKTDRIENKFHNRFYYKKSWALPNKPEKVSDGVNPYREEYLDKTYPGIRENEYKKTE
;
A
#
# COMPACT_ATOMS: atom_id res chain seq x y z
N MET A 1 3.49 3.42 13.27
CA MET A 1 2.01 3.60 13.39
C MET A 1 1.27 2.39 12.87
N ARG A 2 0.16 2.03 13.53
CA ARG A 2 -0.62 0.80 13.23
C ARG A 2 -1.65 1.01 12.12
N ILE A 3 -1.80 0.01 11.24
CA ILE A 3 -2.94 -0.08 10.33
C ILE A 3 -4.07 -0.84 11.03
N PRO A 4 -5.26 -0.25 11.20
CA PRO A 4 -6.39 -0.94 11.81
C PRO A 4 -6.83 -2.16 10.97
N ARG A 5 -6.94 -3.34 11.59
CA ARG A 5 -7.31 -4.59 10.90
C ARG A 5 -8.66 -4.51 10.19
N GLY A 6 -9.61 -3.79 10.78
CA GLY A 6 -10.95 -3.62 10.18
C GLY A 6 -10.94 -2.96 8.80
N THR A 7 -9.90 -2.19 8.46
CA THR A 7 -9.79 -1.51 7.15
C THR A 7 -9.70 -2.49 5.97
N TYR A 8 -9.23 -3.70 6.21
CA TYR A 8 -9.09 -4.74 5.18
C TYR A 8 -10.43 -5.34 4.76
N ARG A 9 -11.45 -5.29 5.61
CA ARG A 9 -12.72 -6.01 5.41
C ARG A 9 -13.44 -5.60 4.15
N GLY A 10 -13.54 -4.33 3.86
CA GLY A 10 -14.24 -3.86 2.66
C GLY A 10 -13.66 -4.42 1.37
N ILE A 11 -12.32 -4.55 1.30
CA ILE A 11 -11.64 -5.18 0.17
C ILE A 11 -11.82 -6.69 0.19
N GLU A 12 -11.68 -7.35 1.34
CA GLU A 12 -11.86 -8.79 1.47
C GLU A 12 -13.28 -9.24 1.10
N GLU A 13 -14.29 -8.45 1.45
CA GLU A 13 -15.70 -8.70 1.17
C GLU A 13 -16.14 -8.21 -0.21
N GLY A 14 -15.32 -7.37 -0.88
CA GLY A 14 -15.65 -6.77 -2.17
C GLY A 14 -16.72 -5.66 -2.09
N THR A 15 -16.89 -5.05 -0.92
CA THR A 15 -17.93 -4.04 -0.68
C THR A 15 -17.45 -2.62 -0.88
N HIS A 16 -16.24 -2.30 -0.42
CA HIS A 16 -15.64 -0.98 -0.57
C HIS A 16 -14.12 -1.03 -0.41
N TRP A 17 -13.43 -0.03 -0.94
CA TRP A 17 -11.96 0.06 -0.92
C TRP A 17 -11.46 1.26 -0.08
N HIS A 18 -12.31 2.23 0.21
CA HIS A 18 -11.95 3.51 0.82
C HIS A 18 -11.20 3.35 2.15
N ASN A 19 -11.75 2.59 3.08
CA ASN A 19 -11.16 2.46 4.41
C ASN A 19 -9.74 1.91 4.35
N TYR A 20 -9.49 0.94 3.47
CA TYR A 20 -8.14 0.44 3.30
C TYR A 20 -7.24 1.50 2.68
N THR A 21 -7.63 2.11 1.58
CA THR A 21 -6.82 3.16 0.91
C THR A 21 -6.51 4.31 1.85
N PHE A 22 -7.50 4.82 2.57
CA PHE A 22 -7.29 5.97 3.47
C PHE A 22 -6.48 5.62 4.71
N TYR A 23 -6.86 4.59 5.45
CA TYR A 23 -6.32 4.31 6.79
C TYR A 23 -5.21 3.27 6.82
N SER A 24 -4.87 2.68 5.68
CA SER A 24 -3.67 1.85 5.57
C SER A 24 -2.55 2.52 4.81
N TYR A 25 -2.87 3.48 3.95
CA TYR A 25 -1.89 4.10 3.08
C TYR A 25 -1.99 5.62 3.05
N ASN A 26 -3.02 6.18 2.41
CA ASN A 26 -3.06 7.61 2.10
C ASN A 26 -2.97 8.50 3.36
N LYS A 27 -4.02 8.53 4.19
CA LYS A 27 -4.05 9.40 5.38
C LYS A 27 -3.03 9.00 6.44
N LEU A 28 -2.71 7.71 6.50
CA LEU A 28 -1.67 7.24 7.41
C LEU A 28 -0.28 7.79 7.04
N ASN A 29 0.02 7.85 5.75
CA ASN A 29 1.31 8.36 5.25
C ASN A 29 1.37 9.88 5.13
N SER A 30 0.29 10.52 4.67
CA SER A 30 0.30 11.94 4.32
C SER A 30 -0.15 12.88 5.45
N LEU A 31 -0.87 12.36 6.44
CA LEU A 31 -1.41 13.17 7.53
C LEU A 31 -0.94 12.69 8.91
N PHE A 32 -1.26 11.45 9.28
CA PHE A 32 -1.01 11.00 10.66
C PHE A 32 0.47 10.80 10.95
N ARG A 33 1.22 10.21 10.02
CA ARG A 33 2.65 9.97 10.19
C ARG A 33 3.45 11.26 10.23
N PRO A 34 3.34 12.20 9.28
CA PRO A 34 4.06 13.46 9.34
C PRO A 34 3.74 14.23 10.61
N ARG A 35 2.48 14.30 11.01
CA ARG A 35 2.06 14.98 12.23
C ARG A 35 2.71 14.36 13.47
N LEU A 36 2.62 13.04 13.62
CA LEU A 36 3.23 12.36 14.76
C LEU A 36 4.75 12.53 14.80
N SER A 37 5.42 12.42 13.63
CA SER A 37 6.87 12.62 13.55
C SER A 37 7.25 14.06 13.90
N TYR A 38 6.47 15.03 13.47
CA TYR A 38 6.67 16.44 13.82
C TYR A 38 6.48 16.69 15.32
N GLU A 39 5.37 16.23 15.89
CA GLU A 39 5.08 16.38 17.33
C GLU A 39 6.17 15.74 18.19
N LEU A 40 6.70 14.58 17.76
CA LEU A 40 7.78 13.91 18.48
C LEU A 40 9.13 14.63 18.30
N ALA A 41 9.40 15.22 17.13
CA ALA A 41 10.60 16.04 16.95
C ALA A 41 10.56 17.27 17.86
N CYS A 42 9.44 17.97 17.92
CA CYS A 42 9.26 19.10 18.85
C CYS A 42 9.44 18.66 20.31
N PHE A 43 8.91 17.51 20.68
CA PHE A 43 9.10 16.96 22.03
C PHE A 43 10.57 16.74 22.36
N ILE A 44 11.37 16.22 21.42
CA ILE A 44 12.82 16.04 21.60
C ILE A 44 13.51 17.39 21.75
N GLU A 45 13.14 18.38 20.93
CA GLU A 45 13.69 19.75 21.01
C GLU A 45 13.33 20.47 22.31
N ASP A 46 12.12 20.27 22.84
CA ASP A 46 11.71 20.78 24.14
C ASP A 46 12.59 20.22 25.31
N HIS A 47 13.28 19.11 25.08
CA HIS A 47 14.24 18.54 26.02
C HIS A 47 15.70 18.88 25.72
N GLY A 48 15.93 19.79 24.78
CA GLY A 48 17.26 20.40 24.51
C GLY A 48 18.12 19.66 23.49
N TRP A 49 17.55 18.77 22.68
CA TRP A 49 18.22 18.07 21.60
C TRP A 49 17.68 18.53 20.25
N GLU A 50 18.53 18.55 19.22
CA GLU A 50 18.05 18.81 17.85
C GLU A 50 17.31 17.59 17.29
N ALA A 51 16.23 17.81 16.54
CA ALA A 51 15.47 16.73 15.90
C ALA A 51 14.87 17.13 14.57
N VAL A 52 14.96 16.27 13.57
CA VAL A 52 14.40 16.47 12.24
C VAL A 52 13.46 15.32 11.89
N ALA A 53 12.18 15.64 11.73
CA ALA A 53 11.18 14.69 11.21
C ALA A 53 11.42 14.50 9.70
N HIS A 54 11.86 13.30 9.31
CA HIS A 54 12.07 12.97 7.91
C HIS A 54 10.75 12.88 7.17
N TYR A 55 10.59 13.65 6.10
CA TYR A 55 9.45 13.56 5.20
C TYR A 55 9.73 12.54 4.08
N PRO A 56 9.21 11.35 4.15
CA PRO A 56 9.44 10.32 3.14
C PRO A 56 8.52 10.56 1.94
N ALA A 57 8.86 11.53 1.12
CA ALA A 57 8.08 11.87 -0.07
C ALA A 57 8.38 10.95 -1.26
N VAL A 58 9.54 10.29 -1.23
CA VAL A 58 9.97 9.45 -2.36
C VAL A 58 9.86 7.98 -1.94
N PRO A 59 9.14 7.14 -2.70
CA PRO A 59 9.25 5.70 -2.53
C PRO A 59 10.71 5.29 -2.73
N GLU A 60 11.12 4.23 -2.04
CA GLU A 60 12.44 3.63 -2.21
C GLU A 60 12.66 3.28 -3.68
N GLY A 61 13.07 4.26 -4.46
CA GLY A 61 13.54 4.08 -5.82
C GLY A 61 14.98 3.59 -5.83
N ASN A 62 15.45 3.15 -6.96
CA ASN A 62 16.87 2.96 -7.20
C ASN A 62 17.59 4.25 -6.82
N GLY A 63 18.69 4.11 -6.09
CA GLY A 63 19.38 5.22 -5.45
C GLY A 63 19.45 6.47 -6.31
N THR A 64 19.26 7.60 -5.70
CA THR A 64 19.35 8.88 -6.38
C THR A 64 20.73 8.99 -7.01
N THR A 65 20.75 9.21 -8.29
CA THR A 65 21.94 9.60 -9.07
C THR A 65 22.08 11.12 -9.09
N SER A 66 21.51 11.83 -8.10
CA SER A 66 21.63 13.26 -8.03
C SER A 66 23.10 13.64 -7.82
N GLU A 67 23.61 14.46 -8.71
CA GLU A 67 24.92 15.03 -8.58
C GLU A 67 24.99 15.88 -7.31
N PRO A 68 26.15 15.89 -6.61
CA PRO A 68 26.31 16.74 -5.43
C PRO A 68 26.12 18.21 -5.81
N LEU A 69 25.42 18.97 -4.99
CA LEU A 69 25.21 20.41 -5.22
C LEU A 69 26.51 21.21 -5.18
N ARG A 70 27.55 20.68 -4.57
CA ARG A 70 28.88 21.27 -4.44
C ARG A 70 29.95 20.18 -4.34
N ASP A 71 31.14 20.50 -4.84
CA ASP A 71 32.29 19.61 -4.73
C ASP A 71 32.57 19.25 -3.26
N GLY A 72 32.80 17.97 -3.01
CA GLY A 72 33.10 17.44 -1.68
C GLY A 72 31.88 17.24 -0.77
N ILE A 73 30.69 17.56 -1.21
CA ILE A 73 29.45 17.28 -0.48
C ILE A 73 28.76 16.07 -1.13
N PRO A 74 28.46 14.99 -0.38
CA PRO A 74 27.74 13.86 -0.97
C PRO A 74 26.35 14.31 -1.47
N PRO A 75 25.82 13.65 -2.52
CA PRO A 75 24.48 13.93 -3.01
C PRO A 75 23.45 13.61 -1.93
N ASP A 76 22.27 14.23 -2.03
CA ASP A 76 21.16 13.91 -1.17
C ASP A 76 20.82 12.42 -1.25
N ILE A 77 20.77 11.75 -0.11
CA ILE A 77 20.50 10.33 -0.02
C ILE A 77 19.02 10.12 0.31
N VAL A 78 18.34 9.34 -0.52
CA VAL A 78 17.02 8.84 -0.17
C VAL A 78 17.15 7.73 0.86
N CYS A 79 16.72 8.02 2.08
CA CYS A 79 16.77 7.06 3.17
C CYS A 79 15.72 5.96 2.99
N SER A 80 16.16 4.70 2.92
CA SER A 80 15.24 3.57 3.01
C SER A 80 14.73 3.42 4.44
N VAL A 81 13.51 3.89 4.69
CA VAL A 81 12.90 3.87 6.03
C VAL A 81 12.81 2.45 6.60
N ARG A 82 12.65 1.42 5.75
CA ARG A 82 12.61 0.01 6.21
C ARG A 82 13.97 -0.48 6.67
N ILE A 83 15.03 -0.13 5.93
CA ILE A 83 16.42 -0.51 6.30
C ILE A 83 16.80 0.17 7.60
N ILE A 84 16.54 1.48 7.72
CA ILE A 84 16.82 2.23 8.94
C ILE A 84 16.01 1.64 10.12
N ALA A 85 14.72 1.40 9.94
CA ALA A 85 13.89 0.81 10.99
C ALA A 85 14.38 -0.59 11.44
N ALA A 86 14.91 -1.39 10.51
CA ALA A 86 15.54 -2.67 10.85
C ALA A 86 16.83 -2.47 11.62
N GLY A 87 17.66 -1.49 11.20
CA GLY A 87 18.90 -1.13 11.90
C GLY A 87 18.67 -0.55 13.30
N CYS A 88 17.51 0.10 13.53
CA CYS A 88 17.09 0.57 14.85
C CYS A 88 16.39 -0.51 15.70
N GLY A 89 16.36 -1.77 15.30
CA GLY A 89 15.76 -2.84 16.10
C GLY A 89 14.22 -2.85 16.15
N LEU A 90 13.53 -1.98 15.39
CA LEU A 90 12.07 -1.86 15.43
C LEU A 90 11.35 -3.10 14.90
N GLY A 91 11.96 -3.86 14.03
CA GLY A 91 11.36 -5.03 13.42
C GLY A 91 12.19 -5.62 12.28
N GLU A 92 11.58 -6.45 11.48
CA GLU A 92 12.18 -7.22 10.39
C GLU A 92 11.62 -6.81 9.02
N ILE A 93 12.46 -6.77 7.99
CA ILE A 93 11.99 -6.70 6.61
C ILE A 93 11.58 -8.11 6.18
N GLY A 94 10.28 -8.35 6.10
CA GLY A 94 9.76 -9.65 5.66
C GLY A 94 10.09 -9.96 4.20
N PHE A 95 9.97 -11.22 3.80
CA PHE A 95 10.33 -11.70 2.46
C PHE A 95 9.67 -10.90 1.31
N SER A 96 8.46 -10.40 1.52
CA SER A 96 7.75 -9.54 0.55
C SER A 96 8.21 -8.09 0.50
N LYS A 97 9.31 -7.74 1.14
CA LYS A 97 9.78 -6.35 1.35
C LYS A 97 8.82 -5.50 2.23
N VAL A 98 7.81 -6.11 2.85
CA VAL A 98 6.93 -5.47 3.83
C VAL A 98 7.59 -5.51 5.19
N PHE A 99 7.61 -4.37 5.90
CA PHE A 99 8.16 -4.31 7.26
C PHE A 99 7.22 -4.98 8.26
N LEU A 100 7.78 -5.75 9.18
CA LEU A 100 7.08 -6.53 10.19
C LEU A 100 7.53 -6.10 11.59
N THR A 101 6.58 -5.92 12.50
CA THR A 101 6.86 -5.75 13.92
C THR A 101 6.28 -6.92 14.73
N LYS A 102 6.85 -7.20 15.90
CA LYS A 102 6.33 -8.23 16.81
C LYS A 102 4.90 -7.93 17.26
N GLU A 103 4.58 -6.65 17.45
CA GLU A 103 3.26 -6.24 17.91
C GLU A 103 2.17 -6.40 16.84
N PHE A 104 2.40 -5.91 15.61
CA PHE A 104 1.36 -5.75 14.60
C PHE A 104 1.60 -6.52 13.30
N GLY A 105 2.72 -7.25 13.20
CA GLY A 105 3.12 -7.91 11.96
C GLY A 105 3.24 -6.89 10.81
N PRO A 106 2.61 -7.14 9.64
CA PRO A 106 2.72 -6.27 8.47
C PRO A 106 1.83 -5.02 8.53
N ARG A 107 1.07 -4.83 9.61
CA ARG A 107 0.09 -3.75 9.75
C ARG A 107 0.71 -2.47 10.31
N VAL A 108 1.80 -2.02 9.74
CA VAL A 108 2.54 -0.84 10.19
C VAL A 108 2.87 0.13 9.08
N ARG A 109 3.06 1.39 9.46
CA ARG A 109 3.70 2.44 8.66
C ARG A 109 4.76 3.11 9.53
N LEU A 110 5.91 3.35 8.94
CA LEU A 110 7.10 3.83 9.62
C LEU A 110 7.21 5.35 9.47
N GLY A 111 7.57 6.02 10.55
CA GLY A 111 8.12 7.37 10.57
C GLY A 111 9.60 7.31 10.90
N LEU A 112 10.35 8.35 10.59
CA LEU A 112 11.76 8.47 10.87
C LEU A 112 12.04 9.86 11.42
N ILE A 113 12.85 9.92 12.46
CA ILE A 113 13.37 11.16 13.06
C ILE A 113 14.89 11.01 13.17
N PHE A 114 15.60 12.01 12.74
CA PHE A 114 17.02 12.17 13.01
C PHE A 114 17.19 13.10 14.21
N THR A 115 18.06 12.75 15.13
CA THR A 115 18.34 13.55 16.33
C THR A 115 19.78 13.33 16.78
N ASP A 116 20.33 14.32 17.47
CA ASP A 116 21.61 14.24 18.18
C ASP A 116 21.45 13.72 19.62
N CYS A 117 20.22 13.43 20.04
CA CYS A 117 19.94 12.78 21.31
C CYS A 117 20.55 11.36 21.33
N GLU A 118 21.43 11.10 22.26
CA GLU A 118 22.01 9.77 22.47
C GLU A 118 20.95 8.86 23.09
N LEU A 119 20.37 8.00 22.25
CA LEU A 119 19.39 6.99 22.66
C LEU A 119 20.08 5.62 22.79
N GLU A 120 19.69 4.84 23.79
CA GLU A 120 20.12 3.45 23.90
C GLU A 120 19.55 2.65 22.71
N PRO A 121 20.43 1.97 21.92
CA PRO A 121 19.97 1.24 20.75
C PRO A 121 19.22 -0.05 21.14
N ASP A 122 18.10 -0.31 20.48
CA ASP A 122 17.43 -1.59 20.58
C ASP A 122 18.22 -2.69 19.84
N PRO A 123 18.16 -3.94 20.32
CA PRO A 123 18.82 -5.07 19.63
C PRO A 123 18.18 -5.31 18.26
N ILE A 124 19.03 -5.56 17.27
CA ILE A 124 18.56 -5.86 15.90
C ILE A 124 17.76 -7.16 15.90
N ILE A 125 16.58 -7.11 15.24
CA ILE A 125 15.75 -8.29 15.00
C ILE A 125 16.24 -8.98 13.73
N HIS A 126 16.64 -10.25 13.84
CA HIS A 126 17.22 -10.99 12.72
C HIS A 126 16.16 -11.50 11.75
N THR A 127 16.59 -11.73 10.52
CA THR A 127 15.75 -12.32 9.48
C THR A 127 15.25 -13.71 9.91
N GLY A 128 13.93 -13.88 9.98
CA GLY A 128 13.28 -15.12 10.42
C GLY A 128 12.69 -15.08 11.84
N ASP A 129 13.00 -14.04 12.61
CA ASP A 129 12.45 -13.91 13.96
C ASP A 129 10.93 -13.62 13.93
N ILE A 130 10.47 -12.89 12.94
CA ILE A 130 9.05 -12.60 12.72
C ILE A 130 8.55 -13.27 11.44
N CYS A 131 9.25 -13.09 10.32
CA CYS A 131 8.90 -13.65 9.02
C CYS A 131 9.09 -15.17 9.02
N LEU A 132 8.01 -15.90 8.78
CA LEU A 132 8.04 -17.37 8.71
C LEU A 132 8.67 -17.92 7.42
N HIS A 133 9.02 -17.09 6.46
CA HIS A 133 9.43 -17.50 5.11
C HIS A 133 8.49 -18.54 4.47
N CYS A 134 7.20 -18.49 4.81
CA CYS A 134 6.19 -19.48 4.42
C CYS A 134 5.74 -19.36 2.96
N GLY A 135 6.15 -18.32 2.24
CA GLY A 135 5.80 -18.07 0.85
C GLY A 135 4.34 -17.66 0.59
N ALA A 136 3.53 -17.46 1.63
CA ALA A 136 2.12 -17.08 1.46
C ALA A 136 1.99 -15.73 0.71
N CYS A 137 2.86 -14.78 1.00
CA CYS A 137 2.90 -13.48 0.31
C CYS A 137 3.17 -13.62 -1.20
N ALA A 138 4.04 -14.54 -1.61
CA ALA A 138 4.33 -14.79 -3.02
C ALA A 138 3.16 -15.48 -3.72
N ARG A 139 2.56 -16.51 -3.10
CA ARG A 139 1.39 -17.21 -3.67
C ARG A 139 0.18 -16.30 -3.86
N GLU A 140 -0.04 -15.40 -2.91
CA GLU A 140 -1.19 -14.49 -2.88
C GLU A 140 -0.92 -13.15 -3.59
N CYS A 141 0.28 -12.94 -4.15
CA CYS A 141 0.61 -11.70 -4.85
C CYS A 141 -0.16 -11.60 -6.18
N PRO A 142 -1.10 -10.66 -6.33
CA PRO A 142 -1.87 -10.54 -7.57
C PRO A 142 -1.01 -10.21 -8.79
N GLY A 143 0.04 -9.43 -8.59
CA GLY A 143 0.97 -9.04 -9.66
C GLY A 143 2.07 -10.06 -9.95
N ASN A 144 2.10 -11.20 -9.23
CA ASN A 144 3.22 -12.14 -9.30
C ASN A 144 4.58 -11.43 -9.19
N ALA A 145 4.63 -10.40 -8.31
CA ALA A 145 5.80 -9.54 -8.15
C ALA A 145 6.83 -10.09 -7.17
N ILE A 146 6.41 -10.96 -6.25
CA ILE A 146 7.25 -11.51 -5.18
C ILE A 146 7.79 -12.85 -5.65
N PRO A 147 9.12 -13.06 -5.63
CA PRO A 147 9.74 -14.32 -6.07
C PRO A 147 9.38 -15.49 -5.16
N SER A 148 9.70 -16.69 -5.58
CA SER A 148 9.62 -17.86 -4.71
C SER A 148 10.64 -17.76 -3.57
N VAL A 149 10.23 -18.09 -2.36
CA VAL A 149 11.14 -18.16 -1.19
C VAL A 149 12.27 -19.17 -1.40
N LYS A 150 12.05 -20.19 -2.23
CA LYS A 150 13.04 -21.22 -2.56
C LYS A 150 14.13 -20.72 -3.51
N ASP A 151 13.89 -19.61 -4.21
CA ASP A 151 14.85 -19.06 -5.16
C ASP A 151 15.84 -18.14 -4.42
N VAL A 152 16.97 -18.68 -4.06
CA VAL A 152 18.03 -17.99 -3.34
C VAL A 152 18.68 -16.86 -4.16
N ASN A 153 18.65 -16.99 -5.51
CA ASN A 153 19.21 -15.99 -6.42
C ASN A 153 18.33 -14.73 -6.54
N LYS A 154 17.11 -14.80 -6.02
CA LYS A 154 16.15 -13.70 -5.99
C LYS A 154 16.02 -13.13 -4.58
N ARG A 155 17.14 -12.89 -3.92
CA ARG A 155 17.22 -12.26 -2.60
C ARG A 155 18.09 -11.04 -2.66
N ILE A 156 17.67 -10.00 -1.96
CA ILE A 156 18.47 -8.81 -1.69
C ILE A 156 18.98 -8.92 -0.27
N THR A 157 20.28 -8.81 -0.10
CA THR A 157 20.93 -8.79 1.22
C THR A 157 21.46 -7.39 1.51
N VAL A 158 21.21 -6.91 2.72
CA VAL A 158 21.64 -5.60 3.21
C VAL A 158 22.44 -5.79 4.48
N SER A 159 23.64 -5.22 4.53
CA SER A 159 24.46 -5.21 5.74
C SER A 159 23.98 -4.13 6.70
N LEU A 160 23.86 -4.49 7.98
CA LEU A 160 23.53 -3.61 9.10
C LEU A 160 24.62 -3.77 10.18
N GLY A 161 25.69 -2.98 10.08
CA GLY A 161 26.87 -3.17 10.93
C GLY A 161 27.45 -4.58 10.76
N ASP A 162 27.58 -5.30 11.86
CA ASP A 162 28.14 -6.66 11.91
C ASP A 162 27.14 -7.76 11.53
N THR A 163 25.90 -7.40 11.24
CA THR A 163 24.86 -8.35 10.83
C THR A 163 24.32 -8.03 9.45
N SER A 164 23.52 -8.92 8.90
CA SER A 164 22.81 -8.71 7.63
C SER A 164 21.38 -9.16 7.70
N VAL A 165 20.53 -8.48 6.95
CA VAL A 165 19.12 -8.86 6.71
C VAL A 165 18.91 -9.11 5.24
N TRP A 166 17.95 -9.98 4.90
CA TRP A 166 17.65 -10.26 3.52
C TRP A 166 16.14 -10.39 3.28
N TYR A 167 15.72 -10.07 2.07
CA TYR A 167 14.33 -10.17 1.62
C TYR A 167 14.28 -10.53 0.12
N GLY A 168 13.10 -10.84 -0.40
CA GLY A 168 12.91 -11.19 -1.80
C GLY A 168 13.12 -9.99 -2.72
N ASP A 169 13.73 -10.22 -3.87
CA ASP A 169 13.87 -9.24 -4.95
C ASP A 169 12.51 -9.04 -5.63
N VAL A 170 11.74 -8.10 -5.11
CA VAL A 170 10.38 -7.81 -5.55
C VAL A 170 10.40 -7.01 -6.85
N ARG A 171 9.69 -7.49 -7.86
CA ARG A 171 9.48 -6.77 -9.11
C ARG A 171 8.58 -5.54 -8.87
N MET A 172 9.20 -4.39 -8.70
CA MET A 172 8.55 -3.18 -8.21
C MET A 172 7.52 -2.59 -9.19
N GLY A 173 7.75 -2.67 -10.49
CA GLY A 173 6.78 -2.24 -11.50
C GLY A 173 5.47 -3.01 -11.41
N ARG A 174 5.54 -4.34 -11.41
CA ARG A 174 4.36 -5.20 -11.25
C ARG A 174 3.69 -5.02 -9.89
N CYS A 175 4.49 -4.83 -8.84
CA CYS A 175 3.97 -4.55 -7.50
C CYS A 175 3.19 -3.23 -7.49
N THR A 176 3.76 -2.16 -8.01
CA THR A 176 3.15 -0.83 -8.03
C THR A 176 1.89 -0.81 -8.88
N LEU A 177 1.92 -1.43 -10.06
CA LEU A 177 0.77 -1.54 -10.94
C LEU A 177 -0.42 -2.25 -10.25
N SER A 178 -0.16 -3.38 -9.60
CA SER A 178 -1.17 -4.08 -8.80
C SER A 178 -1.62 -3.29 -7.58
N HIS A 179 -0.68 -2.58 -6.94
CA HIS A 179 -0.94 -1.77 -5.76
C HIS A 179 -1.94 -0.66 -6.05
N HIS A 180 -1.80 -0.02 -7.20
CA HIS A 180 -2.72 1.02 -7.67
C HIS A 180 -4.04 0.48 -8.26
N GLY A 181 -4.28 -0.80 -8.20
CA GLY A 181 -5.55 -1.40 -8.61
C GLY A 181 -5.70 -1.65 -10.11
N MET A 182 -4.60 -1.57 -10.90
CA MET A 182 -4.62 -1.86 -12.34
C MET A 182 -4.63 -3.35 -12.67
N ASN A 183 -4.85 -4.17 -11.70
CA ASN A 183 -4.90 -5.62 -11.85
C ASN A 183 -6.32 -6.12 -11.53
N ASN A 184 -6.94 -6.79 -12.48
CA ASN A 184 -8.28 -7.37 -12.32
C ASN A 184 -8.38 -8.31 -11.12
N GLU A 185 -7.31 -9.01 -10.80
CA GLU A 185 -7.28 -9.96 -9.70
C GLU A 185 -7.46 -9.28 -8.34
N CYS A 186 -7.03 -8.03 -8.22
CA CYS A 186 -7.10 -7.29 -6.95
C CYS A 186 -8.07 -6.10 -6.96
N SER A 187 -8.62 -5.72 -8.11
CA SER A 187 -9.55 -4.59 -8.21
C SER A 187 -10.76 -4.90 -9.10
N PRO A 188 -11.88 -5.34 -8.52
CA PRO A 188 -13.12 -5.51 -9.26
C PRO A 188 -13.70 -4.17 -9.75
N PHE A 189 -13.30 -3.08 -9.09
CA PHE A 189 -13.74 -1.74 -9.44
C PHE A 189 -13.20 -1.32 -10.81
N LEU A 190 -11.97 -1.69 -11.14
CA LEU A 190 -11.39 -1.43 -12.45
C LEU A 190 -12.21 -2.08 -13.56
N LYS A 191 -12.57 -3.35 -13.39
CA LYS A 191 -13.35 -4.09 -14.38
C LYS A 191 -14.75 -3.50 -14.61
N LYS A 192 -15.33 -2.90 -13.58
CA LYS A 192 -16.64 -2.23 -13.68
C LYS A 192 -16.54 -0.94 -14.47
N GLU A 193 -15.53 -0.12 -14.18
CA GLU A 193 -15.33 1.18 -14.83
C GLU A 193 -14.70 1.07 -16.22
N PHE A 194 -13.85 0.03 -16.42
CA PHE A 194 -13.13 -0.23 -17.67
C PHE A 194 -13.22 -1.70 -18.07
N PRO A 195 -14.38 -2.16 -18.53
CA PRO A 195 -14.56 -3.58 -18.87
C PRO A 195 -13.60 -4.06 -19.97
N ASN A 196 -13.11 -3.15 -20.81
CA ASN A 196 -12.18 -3.44 -21.91
C ASN A 196 -10.69 -3.23 -21.56
N MET A 197 -10.38 -2.72 -20.38
CA MET A 197 -9.01 -2.52 -19.90
C MET A 197 -8.69 -3.52 -18.78
N ALA A 198 -9.01 -4.75 -19.03
CA ALA A 198 -8.76 -5.82 -18.08
C ALA A 198 -7.29 -6.26 -18.18
N PHE A 199 -6.45 -5.78 -17.27
CA PHE A 199 -5.09 -6.26 -17.16
C PHE A 199 -5.04 -7.46 -16.21
N ASP A 200 -4.59 -8.58 -16.71
CA ASP A 200 -4.11 -9.66 -15.87
C ASP A 200 -2.59 -9.55 -15.76
N VAL A 201 -2.15 -8.86 -14.71
CA VAL A 201 -0.71 -8.64 -14.48
C VAL A 201 0.02 -9.94 -14.19
N ARG A 202 -0.66 -10.92 -13.61
CA ARG A 202 -0.04 -12.22 -13.27
C ARG A 202 0.35 -13.01 -14.49
N SER A 203 -0.54 -13.14 -15.46
CA SER A 203 -0.35 -13.90 -16.69
C SER A 203 0.24 -13.09 -17.84
N SER A 204 0.35 -11.76 -17.70
CA SER A 204 0.88 -10.91 -18.76
C SER A 204 2.38 -11.12 -18.98
N GLU A 205 2.79 -11.05 -20.24
CA GLU A 205 4.21 -11.00 -20.63
C GLU A 205 4.86 -9.63 -20.41
N MET A 206 4.12 -8.70 -19.81
CA MET A 206 4.58 -7.35 -19.51
C MET A 206 5.92 -7.35 -18.81
N THR A 207 6.86 -6.61 -19.32
CA THR A 207 8.18 -6.40 -18.72
C THR A 207 8.06 -5.57 -17.43
N GLU A 208 9.11 -5.57 -16.64
CA GLU A 208 9.16 -4.75 -15.42
C GLU A 208 9.14 -3.26 -15.74
N GLU A 209 9.82 -2.87 -16.81
CA GLU A 209 9.87 -1.49 -17.29
C GLU A 209 8.50 -1.00 -17.78
N GLU A 210 7.82 -1.79 -18.61
CA GLU A 210 6.46 -1.49 -19.05
C GLU A 210 5.49 -1.32 -17.88
N ALA A 211 5.55 -2.22 -16.92
CA ALA A 211 4.73 -2.14 -15.72
C ALA A 211 5.03 -0.88 -14.89
N TYR A 212 6.31 -0.49 -14.83
CA TYR A 212 6.73 0.73 -14.13
C TYR A 212 6.23 1.98 -14.85
N ILE A 213 6.40 2.07 -16.15
CA ILE A 213 5.92 3.21 -16.96
C ILE A 213 4.41 3.35 -16.84
N MET A 214 3.66 2.24 -16.94
CA MET A 214 2.21 2.25 -16.75
C MET A 214 1.81 2.74 -15.34
N SER A 215 2.48 2.27 -14.31
CA SER A 215 2.16 2.68 -12.93
C SER A 215 2.47 4.16 -12.70
N TYR A 216 3.53 4.68 -13.30
CA TYR A 216 3.90 6.10 -13.24
C TYR A 216 2.88 6.98 -13.97
N THR A 217 2.47 6.58 -15.18
CA THR A 217 1.45 7.27 -15.95
C THR A 217 0.13 7.37 -15.18
N MET A 218 -0.24 6.30 -14.48
CA MET A 218 -1.41 6.30 -13.59
C MET A 218 -1.28 7.30 -12.45
N ALA A 219 -0.13 7.32 -11.78
CA ALA A 219 0.12 8.22 -10.66
C ALA A 219 0.04 9.71 -11.06
N GLN A 220 0.27 10.02 -12.34
CA GLN A 220 0.14 11.39 -12.87
C GLN A 220 -1.30 11.83 -13.14
N GLY A 221 -2.30 11.02 -12.78
CA GLY A 221 -3.71 11.41 -12.88
C GLY A 221 -4.31 11.35 -14.29
N THR A 222 -3.60 10.80 -15.26
CA THR A 222 -4.09 10.68 -16.65
C THR A 222 -5.20 9.62 -16.80
N TRP A 223 -5.39 8.80 -15.81
CA TRP A 223 -6.36 7.69 -15.79
C TRP A 223 -7.77 8.08 -15.36
N GLY A 224 -7.95 9.29 -14.88
CA GLY A 224 -9.26 9.76 -14.46
C GLY A 224 -10.23 10.05 -15.62
N ARG A 225 -9.80 9.87 -16.88
CA ARG A 225 -10.61 10.24 -18.05
C ARG A 225 -10.90 9.05 -18.93
N LYS A 226 -12.13 8.93 -19.37
CA LYS A 226 -12.53 7.94 -20.37
C LYS A 226 -11.95 8.33 -21.70
N PRO A 227 -11.27 7.41 -22.41
CA PRO A 227 -10.64 7.74 -23.71
C PRO A 227 -11.61 8.22 -24.78
N ASP A 228 -12.81 7.67 -24.77
CA ASP A 228 -13.89 7.96 -25.73
C ASP A 228 -14.61 9.28 -25.49
N THR A 229 -14.74 9.69 -24.24
CA THR A 229 -15.54 10.85 -23.86
C THR A 229 -14.74 11.97 -23.21
N ASN A 230 -13.46 11.74 -22.92
CA ASN A 230 -12.61 12.61 -22.10
C ASN A 230 -13.23 13.03 -20.75
N LYS A 231 -14.30 12.35 -20.34
CA LYS A 231 -14.97 12.59 -19.06
C LYS A 231 -14.15 11.99 -17.93
N VAL A 232 -14.04 12.76 -16.87
CA VAL A 232 -13.46 12.30 -15.61
C VAL A 232 -14.32 11.16 -15.07
N MET A 233 -13.68 10.07 -14.66
CA MET A 233 -14.39 8.98 -14.01
C MET A 233 -14.59 9.35 -12.54
N GLY A 234 -15.82 9.63 -12.17
CA GLY A 234 -16.18 10.18 -10.87
C GLY A 234 -15.57 9.45 -9.68
N TYR A 235 -15.43 8.13 -9.78
CA TYR A 235 -14.86 7.32 -8.73
C TYR A 235 -13.33 7.44 -8.64
N TYR A 236 -12.62 7.30 -9.76
CA TYR A 236 -11.17 7.47 -9.81
C TYR A 236 -10.74 8.93 -9.64
N ASP A 237 -11.53 9.86 -10.16
CA ASP A 237 -11.29 11.29 -9.99
C ASP A 237 -11.31 11.70 -8.53
N TYR A 238 -12.33 11.27 -7.80
CA TYR A 238 -12.41 11.54 -6.36
C TYR A 238 -11.18 11.00 -5.61
N ILE A 239 -10.71 9.81 -5.95
CA ILE A 239 -9.53 9.22 -5.32
C ILE A 239 -8.27 9.98 -5.68
N MET A 240 -8.03 10.20 -6.98
CA MET A 240 -6.80 10.81 -7.46
C MET A 240 -6.73 12.28 -7.09
N THR A 241 -7.85 13.00 -7.17
CA THR A 241 -7.92 14.43 -6.87
C THR A 241 -7.86 14.72 -5.38
N HIS A 242 -8.53 13.92 -4.56
CA HIS A 242 -8.64 14.17 -3.13
C HIS A 242 -7.63 13.39 -2.28
N THR A 243 -7.05 12.32 -2.80
CA THR A 243 -6.16 11.45 -2.07
C THR A 243 -4.77 11.32 -2.66
N GLY A 244 -4.60 11.64 -3.92
CA GLY A 244 -3.33 11.52 -4.64
C GLY A 244 -2.78 10.11 -4.72
N TYR A 245 -3.49 9.10 -4.19
CA TYR A 245 -2.98 7.74 -4.14
C TYR A 245 -4.06 6.69 -3.88
N PHE A 246 -4.02 5.64 -4.67
CA PHE A 246 -4.93 4.52 -4.58
C PHE A 246 -4.17 3.25 -4.21
N ALA A 247 -4.58 2.56 -3.14
CA ALA A 247 -3.93 1.37 -2.64
C ALA A 247 -4.97 0.27 -2.39
N ILE A 248 -4.81 -0.88 -3.03
CA ILE A 248 -5.75 -2.00 -2.90
C ILE A 248 -5.06 -3.32 -2.61
N CYS A 249 -4.05 -3.70 -3.40
CA CYS A 249 -3.61 -5.09 -3.46
C CYS A 249 -3.10 -5.64 -2.14
N GLY A 250 -2.57 -4.80 -1.25
CA GLY A 250 -2.08 -5.24 0.06
C GLY A 250 -3.17 -5.89 0.92
N ALA A 251 -4.42 -5.43 0.82
CA ALA A 251 -5.55 -6.01 1.54
C ALA A 251 -6.05 -7.33 0.96
N LYS A 252 -5.64 -7.68 -0.24
CA LYS A 252 -5.97 -8.96 -0.87
C LYS A 252 -4.77 -9.88 -1.01
N GLY A 253 -3.57 -9.30 -1.18
CA GLY A 253 -2.33 -10.00 -1.48
C GLY A 253 -1.40 -10.17 -0.27
N CYS A 254 -0.17 -9.67 -0.44
CA CYS A 254 0.95 -9.98 0.45
C CYS A 254 0.74 -9.57 1.91
N ILE A 255 0.25 -8.34 2.19
CA ILE A 255 0.08 -7.85 3.56
C ILE A 255 -1.02 -8.68 4.27
N ARG A 256 -2.15 -8.89 3.59
CA ARG A 256 -3.26 -9.71 4.10
C ARG A 256 -2.82 -11.14 4.36
N ALA A 257 -2.10 -11.76 3.42
CA ALA A 257 -1.63 -13.13 3.56
C ALA A 257 -0.62 -13.28 4.70
N CYS A 258 0.30 -12.32 4.85
CA CYS A 258 1.25 -12.30 5.95
C CYS A 258 0.54 -12.12 7.31
N MET A 259 -0.40 -11.18 7.40
CA MET A 259 -1.21 -10.98 8.61
C MET A 259 -1.93 -12.27 9.04
N ASP A 260 -2.60 -12.94 8.10
CA ASP A 260 -3.32 -14.20 8.38
C ASP A 260 -2.38 -15.31 8.87
N MET A 261 -1.21 -15.44 8.27
CA MET A 261 -0.22 -16.43 8.67
C MET A 261 0.36 -16.15 10.06
N LEU A 262 0.71 -14.90 10.35
CA LEU A 262 1.26 -14.52 11.64
C LEU A 262 0.21 -14.61 12.77
N GLU A 263 -1.05 -14.26 12.49
CA GLU A 263 -2.14 -14.45 13.44
C GLU A 263 -2.41 -15.95 13.73
N LYS A 264 -2.40 -16.79 12.70
CA LYS A 264 -2.61 -18.25 12.84
C LYS A 264 -1.50 -18.94 13.64
N THR A 265 -0.28 -18.49 13.49
CA THR A 265 0.89 -19.09 14.14
C THR A 265 1.26 -18.42 15.45
N ASP A 266 0.42 -17.51 15.92
CA ASP A 266 0.58 -16.80 17.20
C ASP A 266 1.88 -15.97 17.29
N ARG A 267 2.37 -15.46 16.16
CA ARG A 267 3.64 -14.74 16.06
C ARG A 267 3.54 -13.22 16.30
N ILE A 268 2.34 -12.68 16.48
CA ILE A 268 2.11 -11.26 16.75
C ILE A 268 1.40 -11.05 18.09
N GLU A 269 1.76 -9.99 18.78
CA GLU A 269 1.25 -9.69 20.12
C GLU A 269 -0.18 -9.13 20.10
N ASN A 270 -0.53 -8.36 19.07
CA ASN A 270 -1.86 -7.77 18.95
C ASN A 270 -2.91 -8.82 18.58
N LYS A 271 -3.56 -9.37 19.57
CA LYS A 271 -4.58 -10.43 19.43
C LYS A 271 -5.97 -9.85 19.17
N PHE A 272 -6.79 -10.65 18.53
CA PHE A 272 -8.19 -10.34 18.27
C PHE A 272 -9.07 -11.49 18.76
N HIS A 273 -10.23 -11.16 19.31
CA HIS A 273 -11.21 -12.16 19.76
C HIS A 273 -11.69 -13.04 18.60
N ASN A 274 -11.82 -12.47 17.40
CA ASN A 274 -12.28 -13.18 16.22
C ASN A 274 -11.18 -13.29 15.18
N ARG A 275 -11.08 -14.44 14.55
CA ARG A 275 -10.21 -14.65 13.41
C ARG A 275 -10.62 -13.75 12.23
N PHE A 276 -9.66 -13.32 11.43
CA PHE A 276 -9.94 -12.64 10.18
C PHE A 276 -10.57 -13.62 9.18
N TYR A 277 -11.61 -13.20 8.46
CA TYR A 277 -12.33 -14.06 7.54
C TYR A 277 -11.47 -14.49 6.36
N TYR A 278 -11.77 -15.69 5.85
CA TYR A 278 -11.20 -16.15 4.60
C TYR A 278 -11.64 -15.28 3.43
N LYS A 279 -10.80 -15.19 2.41
CA LYS A 279 -11.13 -14.63 1.10
C LYS A 279 -12.51 -15.07 0.65
N LYS A 280 -13.41 -14.13 0.45
CA LYS A 280 -14.56 -14.34 -0.42
C LYS A 280 -14.11 -14.08 -1.85
N SER A 281 -14.63 -14.87 -2.79
CA SER A 281 -14.42 -14.59 -4.20
C SER A 281 -15.01 -13.22 -4.52
N TRP A 282 -14.25 -12.42 -5.22
CA TRP A 282 -14.70 -11.12 -5.68
C TRP A 282 -15.64 -11.30 -6.86
N ALA A 283 -16.90 -11.50 -6.59
CA ALA A 283 -17.97 -11.44 -7.57
C ALA A 283 -18.83 -10.23 -7.24
N LEU A 284 -18.66 -9.16 -8.02
CA LEU A 284 -19.75 -8.18 -8.10
C LEU A 284 -20.92 -8.91 -8.76
N PRO A 285 -22.14 -8.89 -8.17
CA PRO A 285 -23.29 -9.49 -8.80
C PRO A 285 -23.46 -8.87 -10.18
N ASN A 286 -23.50 -9.71 -11.22
CA ASN A 286 -23.70 -9.27 -12.60
C ASN A 286 -25.09 -8.65 -12.81
N LYS A 287 -26.01 -8.93 -11.90
CA LYS A 287 -27.31 -8.26 -11.74
C LYS A 287 -27.52 -8.08 -10.25
N PRO A 288 -28.04 -6.94 -9.80
CA PRO A 288 -28.54 -6.86 -8.44
C PRO A 288 -29.59 -7.98 -8.31
N GLU A 289 -29.33 -8.98 -7.46
CA GLU A 289 -30.41 -9.83 -6.98
C GLU A 289 -31.48 -8.85 -6.50
N LYS A 290 -32.75 -9.14 -6.82
CA LYS A 290 -33.85 -8.35 -6.31
C LYS A 290 -33.72 -8.32 -4.80
N VAL A 291 -33.15 -7.22 -4.29
CA VAL A 291 -33.08 -6.98 -2.87
C VAL A 291 -34.54 -6.85 -2.46
N SER A 292 -35.02 -7.84 -1.76
CA SER A 292 -36.33 -7.80 -1.16
C SER A 292 -36.41 -6.51 -0.32
N ASP A 293 -37.27 -5.61 -0.75
CA ASP A 293 -37.84 -4.45 -0.04
C ASP A 293 -36.88 -3.49 0.72
N GLY A 294 -35.57 -3.71 0.70
CA GLY A 294 -34.58 -2.76 1.18
C GLY A 294 -34.22 -1.73 0.10
N VAL A 295 -34.29 -0.47 0.44
CA VAL A 295 -33.87 0.62 -0.45
C VAL A 295 -32.40 0.41 -0.82
N ASN A 296 -32.16 0.03 -2.08
CA ASN A 296 -30.80 0.00 -2.60
C ASN A 296 -30.35 1.44 -2.88
N PRO A 297 -29.38 2.00 -2.12
CA PRO A 297 -28.95 3.38 -2.29
C PRO A 297 -28.28 3.65 -3.66
N TYR A 298 -27.98 2.60 -4.42
CA TYR A 298 -27.42 2.68 -5.77
C TYR A 298 -28.48 2.47 -6.87
N ARG A 299 -29.77 2.35 -6.54
CA ARG A 299 -30.82 2.39 -7.54
C ARG A 299 -30.94 3.79 -8.11
N GLU A 300 -31.06 3.85 -9.42
CA GLU A 300 -31.28 5.09 -10.13
C GLU A 300 -32.46 5.89 -9.55
N GLU A 301 -33.54 5.22 -9.24
CA GLU A 301 -34.75 5.79 -8.62
C GLU A 301 -34.53 6.35 -7.22
N TYR A 302 -33.59 5.77 -6.44
CA TYR A 302 -33.25 6.29 -5.12
C TYR A 302 -32.44 7.58 -5.22
N LEU A 303 -31.47 7.61 -6.12
CA LEU A 303 -30.66 8.79 -6.35
C LEU A 303 -31.52 9.94 -6.88
N ASP A 304 -32.43 9.66 -7.81
CA ASP A 304 -33.35 10.68 -8.36
C ASP A 304 -34.32 11.25 -7.31
N LYS A 305 -34.78 10.41 -6.37
CA LYS A 305 -35.66 10.85 -5.26
C LYS A 305 -34.92 11.59 -4.15
N THR A 306 -33.73 11.12 -3.82
CA THR A 306 -32.95 11.64 -2.66
C THR A 306 -32.14 12.87 -3.04
N TYR A 307 -31.69 12.93 -4.28
CA TYR A 307 -30.84 14.01 -4.80
C TYR A 307 -31.36 14.48 -6.16
N PRO A 308 -32.54 15.11 -6.21
CA PRO A 308 -33.09 15.62 -7.47
C PRO A 308 -32.13 16.65 -8.07
N GLY A 309 -31.78 16.49 -9.32
CA GLY A 309 -30.90 17.40 -10.08
C GLY A 309 -29.42 17.01 -10.13
N ILE A 310 -28.94 15.98 -9.42
CA ILE A 310 -27.57 15.51 -9.60
C ILE A 310 -27.33 15.03 -11.04
N ARG A 311 -28.30 14.36 -11.63
CA ARG A 311 -28.22 13.89 -13.03
C ARG A 311 -28.35 14.99 -14.07
N GLU A 312 -29.13 16.02 -13.79
CA GLU A 312 -29.28 17.16 -14.71
C GLU A 312 -27.94 17.88 -14.95
N ASN A 313 -27.07 17.90 -13.96
CA ASN A 313 -25.74 18.51 -14.07
C ASN A 313 -24.69 17.59 -14.73
N GLU A 314 -24.86 16.27 -14.67
CA GLU A 314 -23.95 15.31 -15.32
C GLU A 314 -24.24 15.13 -16.81
N TYR A 315 -25.46 15.39 -17.26
CA TYR A 315 -25.92 15.06 -18.61
C TYR A 315 -26.38 16.26 -19.44
N LYS A 316 -26.23 17.50 -18.99
CA LYS A 316 -26.38 18.64 -19.90
C LYS A 316 -25.29 18.52 -20.97
N LYS A 317 -25.67 17.92 -22.10
CA LYS A 317 -24.93 18.06 -23.34
C LYS A 317 -24.70 19.54 -23.53
N THR A 318 -23.47 19.96 -23.55
CA THR A 318 -23.10 21.19 -24.21
C THR A 318 -23.43 20.98 -25.68
N GLU A 319 -24.50 21.58 -26.13
CA GLU A 319 -24.76 21.82 -27.55
C GLU A 319 -23.63 22.65 -28.13
#